data_3d2ed8ae23d4d88a09a81f343213145c
#
_entry.id   3d2ed8ae23d4d88a09a81f343213145c
#
_cell.length_a   1.000
_cell.length_b   1.000
_cell.length_c   1.000
_cell.angle_alpha   90.00
_cell.angle_beta   90.00
_cell.angle_gamma   90.00
#
_symmetry.space_group_name_H-M   'P 1'
#
loop_
_entity.id
_entity.type
_entity.pdbx_description
1 polymer ?
#
loop_
_entity_poly.entity_id
_entity_poly.type
_entity_poly.pdbx_seq_one_letter_code
_entity_poly.pdbx_strand_id
1 'polypeptide(L)'
;PAQALAAPVSIEEWAESKGYDGFSYEELREIYEAENGPLGADRKTKQIERMRRARMELLQQLEAYAVEPPSLGDPVSAWFPEDLAARLQRAGFHLLGELRTAIVLGGRWWRGLPGYGPVKAGQLAAQVGALVGWPPAPTWAASQEARGLAEGAHQLIEQWIAARTESEQTGRAYRREVQRYLVWLVSERRKALADAGPDDCAAYIAFLRAVPVEWMSRRNAARFREGWAPFASQPSIKSQRYALTVVNAFFAWLARAGELRRNPWDLVNLRLPDDPDESLDSSRAFTPAAWTVLHDHVPQLPPAAAARMRWLLEFAQGTGLRAAELLLGRRADIRARDGGHWVRVHGKGARNRFVVVPTSAMRATRAYFSARGLDFDHAHPNTPLLARLDVPELPGMDAQEPGQSAKRPDAEERRQRGYLSYPTLAPAFKRFVRSALRASSLSHEEREGVRQASLHWLRHTHATRAAEAEVPPDVLQANLGQADPRTTAGYYRAQEQRRMRQMERAFGEAGGG
;
A
#
# COMPACT_ATOMS: atom_id res chain seq x y z
N PRO A 1 28.45 56.13 58.65
CA PRO A 1 28.65 54.79 58.21
C PRO A 1 27.62 54.46 57.16
N ALA A 2 28.11 54.34 55.93
CA ALA A 2 27.31 53.97 54.79
C ALA A 2 27.02 52.45 54.87
N GLN A 3 25.75 52.09 55.01
CA GLN A 3 25.33 50.73 54.79
C GLN A 3 25.56 50.39 53.30
N ALA A 4 26.47 49.44 53.08
CA ALA A 4 26.66 48.83 51.76
C ALA A 4 25.32 48.16 51.37
N LEU A 5 24.68 48.67 50.33
CA LEU A 5 23.57 48.02 49.67
C LEU A 5 24.12 46.71 49.11
N ALA A 6 23.64 45.57 49.68
CA ALA A 6 23.91 44.26 49.15
C ALA A 6 23.45 44.21 47.67
N ALA A 7 24.25 43.60 46.83
CA ALA A 7 23.87 43.38 45.44
C ALA A 7 22.52 42.58 45.38
N PRO A 8 21.63 42.91 44.47
CA PRO A 8 20.38 42.19 44.36
C PRO A 8 20.65 40.73 44.05
N VAL A 9 20.17 39.86 44.94
CA VAL A 9 20.21 38.38 44.80
C VAL A 9 19.41 38.00 43.55
N SER A 10 19.89 37.07 42.76
CA SER A 10 19.15 36.58 41.59
C SER A 10 17.84 35.87 42.01
N ILE A 11 16.86 35.84 41.15
CA ILE A 11 15.59 35.14 41.44
C ILE A 11 15.87 33.67 41.79
N GLU A 12 16.81 33.05 41.13
CA GLU A 12 17.20 31.67 41.36
C GLU A 12 17.83 31.50 42.77
N GLU A 13 18.79 32.33 43.14
CA GLU A 13 19.41 32.32 44.48
C GLU A 13 18.41 32.61 45.60
N TRP A 14 17.44 33.50 45.35
CA TRP A 14 16.37 33.78 46.29
C TRP A 14 15.42 32.58 46.40
N ALA A 15 15.04 31.93 45.30
CA ALA A 15 14.17 30.76 45.27
C ALA A 15 14.82 29.56 45.99
N GLU A 16 16.10 29.31 45.77
CA GLU A 16 16.87 28.27 46.48
C GLU A 16 16.88 28.55 48.00
N SER A 17 17.06 29.82 48.41
CA SER A 17 17.06 30.22 49.84
C SER A 17 15.70 30.01 50.50
N LYS A 18 14.62 29.95 49.77
CA LYS A 18 13.24 29.80 50.23
C LYS A 18 12.69 28.38 50.04
N GLY A 19 13.43 27.48 49.35
CA GLY A 19 13.03 26.11 49.07
C GLY A 19 11.92 25.99 48.04
N TYR A 20 11.91 26.86 47.01
CA TYR A 20 10.92 26.85 45.94
C TYR A 20 11.40 26.01 44.72
N ASP A 21 11.84 24.78 44.99
CA ASP A 21 12.45 23.87 44.02
C ASP A 21 11.39 23.18 43.10
N GLY A 22 10.49 23.84 42.51
CA GLY A 22 9.50 23.21 41.67
C GLY A 22 8.62 24.15 40.86
N PHE A 23 8.87 25.43 41.04
CA PHE A 23 8.12 26.47 40.35
C PHE A 23 8.83 26.90 39.05
N SER A 24 8.03 27.23 38.03
CA SER A 24 8.56 27.80 36.78
C SER A 24 9.11 29.18 37.01
N TYR A 25 10.00 29.64 36.15
CA TYR A 25 10.61 31.01 36.28
C TYR A 25 9.55 32.13 36.30
N GLU A 26 8.43 31.97 35.62
CA GLU A 26 7.33 32.94 35.62
C GLU A 26 6.62 32.97 36.98
N GLU A 27 6.35 31.83 37.57
CA GLU A 27 5.75 31.72 38.91
C GLU A 27 6.70 32.25 39.99
N LEU A 28 7.97 31.91 39.92
CA LEU A 28 9.01 32.45 40.82
C LEU A 28 9.11 33.96 40.73
N ARG A 29 8.98 34.53 39.54
CA ARG A 29 8.98 35.96 39.32
C ARG A 29 7.75 36.63 39.93
N GLU A 30 6.57 36.09 39.75
CA GLU A 30 5.34 36.61 40.36
C GLU A 30 5.40 36.60 41.91
N ILE A 31 5.90 35.51 42.50
CA ILE A 31 6.08 35.38 43.95
C ILE A 31 7.13 36.37 44.45
N TYR A 32 8.27 36.52 43.73
CA TYR A 32 9.31 37.46 44.08
C TYR A 32 8.82 38.92 44.03
N GLU A 33 8.09 39.31 42.97
CA GLU A 33 7.51 40.64 42.80
C GLU A 33 6.44 40.94 43.82
N ALA A 34 5.70 39.98 44.29
CA ALA A 34 4.72 40.12 45.35
C ALA A 34 5.35 40.32 46.73
N GLU A 35 6.49 39.69 47.05
CA GLU A 35 7.19 39.81 48.32
C GLU A 35 8.17 41.02 48.38
N ASN A 36 8.84 41.32 47.26
CA ASN A 36 9.98 42.26 47.27
C ASN A 36 9.71 43.52 46.41
N GLY A 37 8.53 43.65 45.83
CA GLY A 37 8.20 44.70 44.87
C GLY A 37 8.73 44.45 43.45
N PRO A 38 8.29 45.27 42.48
CA PRO A 38 8.64 45.03 41.06
C PRO A 38 10.15 45.04 40.87
N LEU A 39 10.66 44.02 40.20
CA LEU A 39 12.05 43.90 39.81
C LEU A 39 12.45 45.15 39.00
N GLY A 40 13.23 46.01 39.62
CA GLY A 40 13.76 47.16 38.94
C GLY A 40 14.55 46.69 37.74
N ALA A 41 14.03 46.98 36.54
CA ALA A 41 14.64 46.53 35.30
C ALA A 41 16.09 46.96 35.26
N ASP A 42 16.98 46.01 35.52
CA ASP A 42 18.42 46.21 35.49
C ASP A 42 18.78 46.82 34.12
N ARG A 43 19.68 47.78 34.13
CA ARG A 43 20.17 48.43 32.90
C ARG A 43 20.56 47.44 31.82
N LYS A 44 21.05 46.28 32.22
CA LYS A 44 21.45 45.16 31.36
C LYS A 44 20.24 44.44 30.72
N THR A 45 19.17 44.20 31.47
CA THR A 45 17.93 43.62 30.99
C THR A 45 17.22 44.55 30.00
N LYS A 46 17.14 45.85 30.32
CA LYS A 46 16.62 46.87 29.39
C LYS A 46 17.44 46.99 28.12
N GLN A 47 18.75 46.84 28.22
CA GLN A 47 19.63 46.84 27.05
C GLN A 47 19.45 45.59 26.18
N ILE A 48 19.29 44.40 26.78
CA ILE A 48 19.02 43.13 26.08
C ILE A 48 17.66 43.19 25.38
N GLU A 49 16.62 43.67 26.05
CA GLU A 49 15.30 43.86 25.45
C GLU A 49 15.30 44.87 24.32
N ARG A 50 16.03 45.97 24.48
CA ARG A 50 16.19 46.97 23.41
C ARG A 50 16.94 46.41 22.20
N MET A 51 17.99 45.63 22.43
CA MET A 51 18.71 44.92 21.36
C MET A 51 17.85 43.85 20.70
N ARG A 52 17.05 43.10 21.46
CA ARG A 52 16.09 42.13 20.94
C ARG A 52 15.03 42.80 20.06
N ARG A 53 14.45 43.90 20.52
CA ARG A 53 13.46 44.68 19.75
C ARG A 53 14.09 45.27 18.48
N ALA A 54 15.25 45.89 18.55
CA ALA A 54 15.95 46.40 17.37
C ALA A 54 16.32 45.30 16.39
N ARG A 55 16.69 44.11 16.88
CA ARG A 55 16.95 42.92 16.03
C ARG A 55 15.70 42.40 15.37
N MET A 56 14.56 42.39 16.07
CA MET A 56 13.25 42.00 15.50
C MET A 56 12.79 43.02 14.47
N GLU A 57 12.95 44.33 14.72
CA GLU A 57 12.62 45.38 13.75
C GLU A 57 13.52 45.30 12.49
N LEU A 58 14.80 45.02 12.68
CA LEU A 58 15.74 44.81 11.56
C LEU A 58 15.37 43.53 10.75
N LEU A 59 14.99 42.43 11.42
CA LEU A 59 14.51 41.22 10.77
C LEU A 59 13.24 41.47 9.99
N GLN A 60 12.26 42.19 10.56
CA GLN A 60 11.04 42.58 9.85
C GLN A 60 11.31 43.51 8.65
N GLN A 61 12.27 44.43 8.77
CA GLN A 61 12.70 45.25 7.64
C GLN A 61 13.43 44.46 6.56
N LEU A 62 14.28 43.49 6.94
CA LEU A 62 14.94 42.58 6.01
C LEU A 62 13.92 41.63 5.33
N GLU A 63 12.92 41.14 6.06
CA GLU A 63 11.80 40.38 5.49
C GLU A 63 11.00 41.19 4.48
N ALA A 64 10.79 42.49 4.71
CA ALA A 64 10.10 43.39 3.77
C ALA A 64 10.91 43.72 2.50
N TYR A 65 12.25 43.64 2.57
CA TYR A 65 13.14 43.99 1.45
C TYR A 65 13.60 42.83 0.59
N ALA A 66 13.49 41.62 1.05
CA ALA A 66 14.29 40.51 0.48
C ALA A 66 13.52 39.33 -0.03
N VAL A 67 12.17 39.27 -0.01
CA VAL A 67 11.55 37.97 -0.15
C VAL A 67 10.50 37.94 -1.24
N GLU A 68 10.85 37.35 -2.36
CA GLU A 68 9.85 36.61 -3.11
C GLU A 68 9.17 35.62 -2.15
N PRO A 69 7.83 35.65 -2.06
CA PRO A 69 7.14 34.73 -1.15
C PRO A 69 7.48 33.28 -1.49
N PRO A 70 7.61 32.39 -0.48
CA PRO A 70 7.93 30.99 -0.72
C PRO A 70 6.97 30.36 -1.73
N SER A 71 7.53 29.70 -2.73
CA SER A 71 6.77 29.03 -3.78
C SER A 71 6.87 27.51 -3.67
N LEU A 72 5.90 26.81 -4.23
CA LEU A 72 5.91 25.35 -4.28
C LEU A 72 7.09 24.79 -5.10
N GLY A 73 7.64 25.61 -6.01
CA GLY A 73 8.78 25.26 -6.86
C GLY A 73 10.13 25.43 -6.18
N ASP A 74 10.19 26.02 -5.00
CA ASP A 74 11.43 26.30 -4.33
C ASP A 74 12.08 25.03 -3.77
N PRO A 75 13.43 24.93 -3.85
CA PRO A 75 14.13 23.81 -3.27
C PRO A 75 14.07 23.85 -1.73
N VAL A 76 13.92 22.69 -1.10
CA VAL A 76 13.89 22.59 0.38
C VAL A 76 15.16 23.13 1.03
N SER A 77 16.30 23.14 0.32
CA SER A 77 17.57 23.69 0.79
C SER A 77 17.56 25.21 0.96
N ALA A 78 16.65 25.93 0.32
CA ALA A 78 16.52 27.37 0.50
C ALA A 78 15.80 27.75 1.82
N TRP A 79 15.00 26.86 2.37
CA TRP A 79 14.08 27.15 3.48
C TRP A 79 14.35 26.38 4.76
N PHE A 80 15.16 25.31 4.70
CA PHE A 80 15.50 24.49 5.86
C PHE A 80 17.02 24.45 6.09
N PRO A 81 17.46 24.29 7.35
CA PRO A 81 18.88 24.10 7.67
C PRO A 81 19.47 22.94 6.88
N GLU A 82 20.76 23.04 6.54
CA GLU A 82 21.48 22.10 5.66
C GLU A 82 21.28 20.63 6.05
N ASP A 83 21.40 20.31 7.33
CA ASP A 83 21.16 18.97 7.87
C ASP A 83 19.77 18.42 7.57
N LEU A 84 18.74 19.26 7.73
CA LEU A 84 17.35 18.87 7.48
C LEU A 84 17.09 18.78 5.98
N ALA A 85 17.57 19.75 5.21
CA ALA A 85 17.44 19.75 3.75
C ALA A 85 18.06 18.48 3.13
N ALA A 86 19.27 18.11 3.56
CA ALA A 86 19.94 16.89 3.11
C ALA A 86 19.15 15.60 3.48
N ARG A 87 18.47 15.56 4.63
CA ARG A 87 17.59 14.44 5.02
C ARG A 87 16.33 14.41 4.18
N LEU A 88 15.72 15.55 3.91
CA LEU A 88 14.53 15.67 3.06
C LEU A 88 14.84 15.22 1.64
N GLN A 89 15.95 15.68 1.05
CA GLN A 89 16.40 15.27 -0.28
C GLN A 89 16.67 13.76 -0.38
N ARG A 90 17.35 13.17 0.61
CA ARG A 90 17.55 11.70 0.70
C ARG A 90 16.25 10.92 0.83
N ALA A 91 15.21 11.52 1.40
CA ALA A 91 13.88 10.95 1.49
C ALA A 91 13.03 11.19 0.23
N GLY A 92 13.58 11.86 -0.81
CA GLY A 92 12.91 12.13 -2.08
C GLY A 92 12.10 13.44 -2.10
N PHE A 93 12.34 14.36 -1.15
CA PHE A 93 11.72 15.68 -1.12
C PHE A 93 12.73 16.75 -1.51
N HIS A 94 12.72 17.17 -2.76
CA HIS A 94 13.63 18.18 -3.29
C HIS A 94 13.01 19.59 -3.26
N LEU A 95 11.67 19.65 -3.47
CA LEU A 95 10.90 20.89 -3.55
C LEU A 95 9.92 21.02 -2.38
N LEU A 96 9.57 22.25 -1.99
CA LEU A 96 8.54 22.53 -0.99
C LEU A 96 7.18 21.93 -1.38
N GLY A 97 6.85 21.94 -2.68
CA GLY A 97 5.61 21.36 -3.21
C GLY A 97 5.51 19.86 -3.02
N GLU A 98 6.62 19.12 -3.19
CA GLU A 98 6.67 17.66 -2.97
C GLU A 98 6.47 17.35 -1.48
N LEU A 99 7.14 18.07 -0.61
CA LEU A 99 7.01 17.91 0.84
C LEU A 99 5.60 18.25 1.31
N ARG A 100 5.03 19.41 0.88
CA ARG A 100 3.64 19.79 1.16
C ARG A 100 2.66 18.72 0.69
N THR A 101 2.81 18.22 -0.52
CA THR A 101 1.97 17.16 -1.08
C THR A 101 2.01 15.91 -0.22
N ALA A 102 3.19 15.45 0.20
CA ALA A 102 3.33 14.30 1.07
C ALA A 102 2.64 14.49 2.43
N ILE A 103 2.73 15.69 3.01
CA ILE A 103 2.08 16.06 4.28
C ILE A 103 0.56 16.06 4.12
N VAL A 104 0.03 16.68 3.05
CA VAL A 104 -1.41 16.74 2.77
C VAL A 104 -1.99 15.36 2.56
N LEU A 105 -1.33 14.51 1.77
CA LEU A 105 -1.72 13.10 1.57
C LEU A 105 -1.76 12.33 2.90
N GLY A 106 -1.01 12.77 3.90
CA GLY A 106 -1.00 12.17 5.23
C GLY A 106 -0.32 10.80 5.28
N GLY A 107 -0.77 9.96 6.19
CA GLY A 107 -0.10 8.69 6.48
C GLY A 107 1.19 8.93 7.26
N ARG A 108 2.16 8.05 7.10
CA ARG A 108 3.47 8.15 7.79
C ARG A 108 4.56 8.65 6.83
N TRP A 109 4.35 9.80 6.20
CA TRP A 109 5.23 10.40 5.21
C TRP A 109 6.68 10.60 5.72
N TRP A 110 6.83 10.81 7.04
CA TRP A 110 8.11 11.01 7.71
C TRP A 110 8.94 9.74 7.91
N ARG A 111 8.45 8.54 7.56
CA ARG A 111 9.19 7.28 7.78
C ARG A 111 10.53 7.21 7.06
N GLY A 112 10.69 7.95 5.98
CA GLY A 112 11.95 8.09 5.25
C GLY A 112 12.96 9.03 5.90
N LEU A 113 12.55 9.78 6.95
CA LEU A 113 13.38 10.79 7.63
C LEU A 113 13.97 10.18 8.92
N PRO A 114 15.28 9.87 8.97
CA PRO A 114 15.91 9.34 10.18
C PRO A 114 15.75 10.32 11.36
N GLY A 115 15.31 9.80 12.51
CA GLY A 115 15.11 10.58 13.73
C GLY A 115 13.82 11.41 13.79
N TYR A 116 12.90 11.24 12.82
CA TYR A 116 11.58 11.85 12.83
C TYR A 116 10.51 10.87 13.30
N GLY A 117 9.80 11.27 14.36
CA GLY A 117 8.57 10.64 14.84
C GLY A 117 7.36 11.55 14.59
N PRO A 118 6.16 11.17 15.07
CA PRO A 118 4.93 11.94 14.84
C PRO A 118 5.02 13.40 15.30
N VAL A 119 5.68 13.66 16.43
CA VAL A 119 5.81 15.01 17.02
C VAL A 119 6.65 15.93 16.12
N LYS A 120 7.89 15.51 15.78
CA LYS A 120 8.75 16.30 14.89
C LYS A 120 8.16 16.45 13.49
N ALA A 121 7.44 15.43 13.00
CA ALA A 121 6.74 15.52 11.74
C ALA A 121 5.59 16.54 11.78
N GLY A 122 4.89 16.66 12.90
CA GLY A 122 3.87 17.69 13.13
C GLY A 122 4.46 19.11 13.13
N GLN A 123 5.60 19.28 13.78
CA GLN A 123 6.32 20.57 13.80
C GLN A 123 6.79 20.98 12.39
N LEU A 124 7.38 20.03 11.65
CA LEU A 124 7.78 20.28 10.26
C LEU A 124 6.58 20.60 9.36
N ALA A 125 5.47 19.89 9.54
CA ALA A 125 4.23 20.18 8.83
C ALA A 125 3.74 21.62 9.11
N ALA A 126 3.74 22.04 10.37
CA ALA A 126 3.36 23.41 10.73
C ALA A 126 4.27 24.46 10.04
N GLN A 127 5.58 24.22 10.00
CA GLN A 127 6.54 25.11 9.30
C GLN A 127 6.24 25.16 7.79
N VAL A 128 6.02 24.03 7.13
CA VAL A 128 5.67 23.99 5.70
C VAL A 128 4.35 24.72 5.45
N GLY A 129 3.35 24.54 6.32
CA GLY A 129 2.08 25.24 6.22
C GLY A 129 2.21 26.77 6.37
N ALA A 130 3.12 27.23 7.23
CA ALA A 130 3.43 28.65 7.39
C ALA A 130 4.14 29.22 6.15
N LEU A 131 4.99 28.44 5.49
CA LEU A 131 5.71 28.87 4.30
C LEU A 131 4.82 28.96 3.05
N VAL A 132 4.14 27.87 2.69
CA VAL A 132 3.46 27.74 1.38
C VAL A 132 1.95 27.56 1.50
N GLY A 133 1.39 27.69 2.70
CA GLY A 133 -0.03 27.49 2.96
C GLY A 133 -0.53 26.05 2.72
N TRP A 134 -1.77 25.79 3.11
CA TRP A 134 -2.44 24.52 2.83
C TRP A 134 -3.37 24.69 1.63
N PRO A 135 -3.60 23.63 0.83
CA PRO A 135 -4.61 23.66 -0.18
C PRO A 135 -5.99 23.90 0.46
N PRO A 136 -6.92 24.54 -0.26
CA PRO A 136 -8.27 24.75 0.24
C PRO A 136 -8.91 23.41 0.61
N ALA A 137 -9.85 23.43 1.57
CA ALA A 137 -10.62 22.24 1.91
C ALA A 137 -11.37 21.76 0.66
N PRO A 138 -11.37 20.44 0.39
CA PRO A 138 -12.01 19.93 -0.81
C PRO A 138 -13.51 20.19 -0.80
N THR A 139 -14.05 20.60 -1.93
CA THR A 139 -15.47 20.95 -2.12
C THR A 139 -16.42 19.83 -1.69
N TRP A 140 -16.02 18.57 -1.91
CA TRP A 140 -16.81 17.40 -1.50
C TRP A 140 -16.88 17.19 0.03
N ALA A 141 -15.94 17.73 0.79
CA ALA A 141 -15.92 17.57 2.26
C ALA A 141 -17.02 18.38 2.95
N ALA A 142 -17.47 19.47 2.36
CA ALA A 142 -18.48 20.36 2.90
C ALA A 142 -19.91 20.03 2.45
N SER A 143 -20.09 19.22 1.38
CA SER A 143 -21.40 19.05 0.79
C SER A 143 -22.17 17.88 1.42
N GLN A 144 -23.17 18.22 2.23
CA GLN A 144 -24.24 17.28 2.64
C GLN A 144 -24.95 16.68 1.41
N GLU A 145 -25.02 17.42 0.32
CA GLU A 145 -25.61 17.02 -0.97
C GLU A 145 -24.84 15.85 -1.61
N ALA A 146 -23.50 15.87 -1.58
CA ALA A 146 -22.70 14.75 -2.09
C ALA A 146 -22.94 13.45 -1.29
N ARG A 147 -23.26 13.56 0.01
CA ARG A 147 -23.65 12.43 0.84
C ARG A 147 -25.05 11.94 0.47
N GLY A 148 -26.02 12.82 0.41
CA GLY A 148 -27.42 12.46 0.11
C GLY A 148 -27.59 11.85 -1.28
N LEU A 149 -26.91 12.36 -2.29
CA LEU A 149 -26.95 11.80 -3.65
C LEU A 149 -26.19 10.49 -3.80
N ALA A 150 -25.09 10.33 -3.07
CA ALA A 150 -24.40 9.02 -2.99
C ALA A 150 -25.25 7.97 -2.24
N GLU A 151 -26.07 8.40 -1.30
CA GLU A 151 -27.06 7.56 -0.59
C GLU A 151 -28.27 7.24 -1.48
N GLY A 152 -28.81 8.22 -2.22
CA GLY A 152 -29.91 8.01 -3.17
C GLY A 152 -29.55 7.08 -4.33
N ALA A 153 -28.33 7.13 -4.83
CA ALA A 153 -27.84 6.21 -5.86
C ALA A 153 -27.41 4.85 -5.30
N HIS A 154 -27.35 4.69 -3.97
CA HIS A 154 -26.86 3.45 -3.33
C HIS A 154 -27.67 2.23 -3.74
N GLN A 155 -28.99 2.34 -3.75
CA GLN A 155 -29.86 1.22 -4.12
C GLN A 155 -29.62 0.76 -5.56
N LEU A 156 -29.49 1.68 -6.52
CA LEU A 156 -29.20 1.38 -7.92
C LEU A 156 -27.83 0.72 -8.07
N ILE A 157 -26.83 1.18 -7.33
CA ILE A 157 -25.49 0.58 -7.32
C ILE A 157 -25.56 -0.86 -6.81
N GLU A 158 -26.26 -1.14 -5.70
CA GLU A 158 -26.36 -2.48 -5.13
C GLU A 158 -27.15 -3.43 -6.05
N GLN A 159 -28.22 -2.97 -6.66
CA GLN A 159 -28.98 -3.72 -7.67
C GLN A 159 -28.10 -4.10 -8.87
N TRP A 160 -27.35 -3.11 -9.39
CA TRP A 160 -26.41 -3.37 -10.49
C TRP A 160 -25.31 -4.38 -10.11
N ILE A 161 -24.74 -4.24 -8.91
CA ILE A 161 -23.69 -5.16 -8.41
C ILE A 161 -24.25 -6.57 -8.27
N ALA A 162 -25.44 -6.73 -7.68
CA ALA A 162 -26.10 -8.02 -7.51
C ALA A 162 -26.38 -8.71 -8.86
N ALA A 163 -26.79 -7.93 -9.86
CA ALA A 163 -27.02 -8.43 -11.21
C ALA A 163 -25.72 -8.75 -11.98
N ARG A 164 -24.57 -8.25 -11.54
CA ARG A 164 -23.31 -8.33 -12.29
C ARG A 164 -22.29 -9.32 -11.72
N THR A 165 -22.27 -9.52 -10.41
CA THR A 165 -21.25 -10.37 -9.77
C THR A 165 -21.69 -10.92 -8.43
N GLU A 166 -21.35 -12.18 -8.19
CA GLU A 166 -21.47 -12.82 -6.88
C GLU A 166 -20.21 -12.58 -6.01
N SER A 167 -19.14 -12.06 -6.60
CA SER A 167 -17.87 -11.82 -5.90
C SER A 167 -17.94 -10.54 -5.08
N GLU A 168 -17.91 -10.67 -3.75
CA GLU A 168 -17.88 -9.53 -2.83
C GLU A 168 -16.72 -8.57 -3.13
N GLN A 169 -15.54 -9.11 -3.46
CA GLN A 169 -14.36 -8.29 -3.79
C GLN A 169 -14.57 -7.47 -5.08
N THR A 170 -15.18 -8.08 -6.10
CA THR A 170 -15.53 -7.38 -7.34
C THR A 170 -16.60 -6.32 -7.07
N GLY A 171 -17.62 -6.66 -6.28
CA GLY A 171 -18.67 -5.72 -5.88
C GLY A 171 -18.11 -4.50 -5.13
N ARG A 172 -17.18 -4.72 -4.19
CA ARG A 172 -16.49 -3.62 -3.48
C ARG A 172 -15.71 -2.72 -4.44
N ALA A 173 -15.03 -3.31 -5.43
CA ALA A 173 -14.30 -2.54 -6.43
C ALA A 173 -15.25 -1.72 -7.33
N TYR A 174 -16.33 -2.32 -7.81
CA TYR A 174 -17.34 -1.65 -8.61
C TYR A 174 -18.00 -0.50 -7.86
N ARG A 175 -18.44 -0.76 -6.63
CA ARG A 175 -19.00 0.27 -5.74
C ARG A 175 -18.06 1.45 -5.58
N ARG A 176 -16.79 1.19 -5.35
CA ARG A 176 -15.78 2.23 -5.16
C ARG A 176 -15.65 3.13 -6.38
N GLU A 177 -15.55 2.57 -7.58
CA GLU A 177 -15.34 3.37 -8.79
C GLU A 177 -16.60 4.19 -9.15
N VAL A 178 -17.80 3.60 -9.08
CA VAL A 178 -19.05 4.33 -9.32
C VAL A 178 -19.24 5.45 -8.30
N GLN A 179 -18.96 5.18 -7.03
CA GLN A 179 -19.09 6.19 -5.97
C GLN A 179 -18.08 7.33 -6.11
N ARG A 180 -16.85 7.06 -6.60
CA ARG A 180 -15.87 8.12 -6.93
C ARG A 180 -16.39 9.04 -8.02
N TYR A 181 -16.95 8.46 -9.07
CA TYR A 181 -17.58 9.24 -10.14
C TYR A 181 -18.74 10.09 -9.64
N LEU A 182 -19.63 9.53 -8.82
CA LEU A 182 -20.78 10.26 -8.29
C LEU A 182 -20.36 11.41 -7.37
N VAL A 183 -19.39 11.19 -6.47
CA VAL A 183 -18.85 12.26 -5.63
C VAL A 183 -18.27 13.37 -6.51
N TRP A 184 -17.51 13.00 -7.55
CA TRP A 184 -16.95 13.96 -8.49
C TRP A 184 -18.05 14.72 -9.27
N LEU A 185 -19.05 14.02 -9.80
CA LEU A 185 -20.15 14.62 -10.58
C LEU A 185 -20.88 15.69 -9.76
N VAL A 186 -21.17 15.37 -8.51
CA VAL A 186 -21.88 16.30 -7.61
C VAL A 186 -20.99 17.47 -7.20
N SER A 187 -19.76 17.19 -6.81
CA SER A 187 -18.86 18.21 -6.25
C SER A 187 -18.31 19.16 -7.30
N GLU A 188 -17.91 18.64 -8.46
CA GLU A 188 -17.25 19.43 -9.50
C GLU A 188 -18.23 19.92 -10.58
N ARG A 189 -19.27 19.14 -10.84
CA ARG A 189 -20.24 19.47 -11.91
C ARG A 189 -21.59 19.95 -11.38
N ARG A 190 -21.87 19.75 -10.08
CA ARG A 190 -23.12 20.09 -9.40
C ARG A 190 -24.36 19.51 -10.13
N LYS A 191 -24.21 18.24 -10.59
CA LYS A 191 -25.25 17.54 -11.35
C LYS A 191 -25.69 16.28 -10.63
N ALA A 192 -26.97 15.93 -10.80
CA ALA A 192 -27.47 14.61 -10.43
C ALA A 192 -27.03 13.56 -11.46
N LEU A 193 -27.13 12.27 -11.10
CA LEU A 193 -26.78 11.15 -11.98
C LEU A 193 -27.56 11.19 -13.31
N ALA A 194 -28.85 11.56 -13.26
CA ALA A 194 -29.73 11.63 -14.43
C ALA A 194 -29.35 12.75 -15.42
N ASP A 195 -28.64 13.77 -14.95
CA ASP A 195 -28.27 14.96 -15.75
C ASP A 195 -26.85 14.84 -16.34
N ALA A 196 -26.18 13.69 -16.11
CA ALA A 196 -24.84 13.46 -16.63
C ALA A 196 -24.87 13.37 -18.17
N GLY A 197 -24.08 14.23 -18.82
CA GLY A 197 -23.93 14.29 -20.26
C GLY A 197 -22.56 13.87 -20.76
N PRO A 198 -22.36 13.81 -22.09
CA PRO A 198 -21.07 13.46 -22.70
C PRO A 198 -19.92 14.38 -22.25
N ASP A 199 -20.20 15.66 -22.03
CA ASP A 199 -19.21 16.64 -21.57
C ASP A 199 -18.71 16.32 -20.15
N ASP A 200 -19.58 15.77 -19.29
CA ASP A 200 -19.19 15.33 -17.96
C ASP A 200 -18.32 14.07 -18.02
N CYS A 201 -18.61 13.18 -18.96
CA CYS A 201 -17.79 12.01 -19.21
C CYS A 201 -16.37 12.39 -19.67
N ALA A 202 -16.25 13.33 -20.61
CA ALA A 202 -14.97 13.86 -21.08
C ALA A 202 -14.20 14.59 -19.95
N ALA A 203 -14.91 15.40 -19.16
CA ALA A 203 -14.32 16.10 -18.01
C ALA A 203 -13.82 15.12 -16.93
N TYR A 204 -14.52 14.00 -16.67
CA TYR A 204 -14.05 12.99 -15.73
C TYR A 204 -12.79 12.25 -16.21
N ILE A 205 -12.69 11.99 -17.53
CA ILE A 205 -11.45 11.45 -18.12
C ILE A 205 -10.28 12.40 -17.87
N ALA A 206 -10.47 13.70 -18.10
CA ALA A 206 -9.46 14.71 -17.84
C ALA A 206 -9.09 14.80 -16.35
N PHE A 207 -10.09 14.75 -15.47
CA PHE A 207 -9.91 14.73 -14.02
C PHE A 207 -9.08 13.51 -13.54
N LEU A 208 -9.33 12.30 -14.06
CA LEU A 208 -8.58 11.11 -13.70
C LEU A 208 -7.11 11.18 -14.13
N ARG A 209 -6.78 11.92 -15.17
CA ARG A 209 -5.40 12.14 -15.65
C ARG A 209 -4.58 12.98 -14.67
N ALA A 210 -5.22 13.92 -13.99
CA ALA A 210 -4.59 14.85 -13.06
C ALA A 210 -5.51 15.09 -11.85
N VAL A 211 -5.65 14.07 -11.00
CA VAL A 211 -6.46 14.19 -9.78
C VAL A 211 -5.82 15.20 -8.84
N PRO A 212 -6.54 16.26 -8.44
CA PRO A 212 -6.03 17.25 -7.50
C PRO A 212 -5.65 16.65 -6.15
N VAL A 213 -4.65 17.22 -5.48
CA VAL A 213 -4.11 16.65 -4.22
C VAL A 213 -5.15 16.59 -3.11
N GLU A 214 -6.08 17.52 -3.08
CA GLU A 214 -7.20 17.58 -2.14
C GLU A 214 -8.19 16.41 -2.28
N TRP A 215 -8.20 15.74 -3.43
CA TRP A 215 -8.98 14.52 -3.69
C TRP A 215 -8.26 13.25 -3.25
N MET A 216 -7.07 13.36 -2.68
CA MET A 216 -6.22 12.23 -2.30
C MET A 216 -5.94 12.20 -0.81
N SER A 217 -5.97 11.00 -0.19
CA SER A 217 -5.55 10.80 1.19
C SER A 217 -5.06 9.38 1.43
N ARG A 218 -3.95 9.28 2.18
CA ARG A 218 -3.40 8.00 2.68
C ARG A 218 -3.76 7.75 4.15
N ARG A 219 -4.62 8.59 4.71
CA ARG A 219 -5.12 8.40 6.07
C ARG A 219 -6.13 7.26 6.11
N ASN A 220 -6.08 6.47 7.18
CA ASN A 220 -7.09 5.42 7.39
C ASN A 220 -8.31 6.05 8.09
N ALA A 221 -9.08 6.81 7.35
CA ALA A 221 -10.29 7.47 7.83
C ALA A 221 -11.53 6.79 7.26
N ALA A 222 -12.59 6.75 8.04
CA ALA A 222 -13.88 6.28 7.58
C ALA A 222 -14.41 7.22 6.49
N ARG A 223 -15.19 6.67 5.58
CA ARG A 223 -15.72 7.41 4.44
C ARG A 223 -16.49 8.67 4.88
N PHE A 224 -16.27 9.79 4.21
CA PHE A 224 -16.83 11.11 4.51
C PHE A 224 -16.51 11.65 5.92
N ARG A 225 -15.55 11.07 6.61
CA ARG A 225 -15.00 11.62 7.86
C ARG A 225 -13.76 12.43 7.57
N GLU A 226 -13.38 13.26 8.52
CA GLU A 226 -12.16 14.06 8.43
C GLU A 226 -10.95 13.21 8.06
N GLY A 227 -10.15 13.67 7.12
CA GLY A 227 -8.98 12.96 6.61
C GLY A 227 -9.25 11.87 5.59
N TRP A 228 -10.52 11.57 5.24
CA TRP A 228 -10.82 10.69 4.11
C TRP A 228 -10.75 11.45 2.78
N ALA A 229 -10.35 10.74 1.72
CA ALA A 229 -10.50 11.22 0.34
C ALA A 229 -10.83 10.04 -0.60
N PRO A 230 -11.45 10.32 -1.77
CA PRO A 230 -11.83 9.28 -2.74
C PRO A 230 -10.65 8.49 -3.29
N PHE A 231 -9.46 9.09 -3.39
CA PHE A 231 -8.26 8.47 -3.93
C PHE A 231 -7.15 8.37 -2.88
N ALA A 232 -6.33 7.32 -2.95
CA ALA A 232 -5.14 7.18 -2.09
C ALA A 232 -3.88 7.80 -2.74
N SER A 233 -3.88 7.92 -4.06
CA SER A 233 -2.81 8.49 -4.88
C SER A 233 -3.34 8.74 -6.28
N GLN A 234 -2.55 9.42 -7.12
CA GLN A 234 -2.82 9.53 -8.56
C GLN A 234 -3.03 8.13 -9.14
N PRO A 235 -4.17 7.86 -9.83
CA PRO A 235 -4.42 6.57 -10.43
C PRO A 235 -3.52 6.33 -11.66
N SER A 236 -2.90 5.15 -11.75
CA SER A 236 -2.18 4.71 -12.94
C SER A 236 -3.11 4.64 -14.16
N ILE A 237 -2.57 4.66 -15.38
CA ILE A 237 -3.35 4.54 -16.63
C ILE A 237 -4.24 3.29 -16.59
N LYS A 238 -3.72 2.17 -16.13
CA LYS A 238 -4.48 0.92 -15.94
C LYS A 238 -5.65 1.10 -14.97
N SER A 239 -5.45 1.82 -13.86
CA SER A 239 -6.51 2.12 -12.89
C SER A 239 -7.55 3.08 -13.47
N GLN A 240 -7.12 4.06 -14.28
CA GLN A 240 -8.03 4.96 -14.99
C GLN A 240 -8.90 4.19 -16.00
N ARG A 241 -8.30 3.33 -16.84
CA ARG A 241 -9.04 2.44 -17.77
C ARG A 241 -10.07 1.59 -17.03
N TYR A 242 -9.67 1.00 -15.90
CA TYR A 242 -10.58 0.21 -15.08
C TYR A 242 -11.75 1.03 -14.54
N ALA A 243 -11.49 2.23 -13.99
CA ALA A 243 -12.52 3.12 -13.49
C ALA A 243 -13.53 3.49 -14.60
N LEU A 244 -13.04 3.89 -15.78
CA LEU A 244 -13.89 4.24 -16.92
C LEU A 244 -14.72 3.05 -17.41
N THR A 245 -14.14 1.84 -17.47
CA THR A 245 -14.84 0.62 -17.85
C THR A 245 -15.98 0.31 -16.86
N VAL A 246 -15.73 0.46 -15.57
CA VAL A 246 -16.73 0.21 -14.53
C VAL A 246 -17.87 1.23 -14.60
N VAL A 247 -17.53 2.52 -14.69
CA VAL A 247 -18.53 3.60 -14.75
C VAL A 247 -19.38 3.47 -16.02
N ASN A 248 -18.76 3.26 -17.18
CA ASN A 248 -19.49 3.03 -18.43
C ASN A 248 -20.43 1.82 -18.34
N ALA A 249 -19.97 0.70 -17.76
CA ALA A 249 -20.81 -0.48 -17.57
C ALA A 249 -22.01 -0.23 -16.65
N PHE A 250 -21.86 0.62 -15.64
CA PHE A 250 -22.95 1.05 -14.77
C PHE A 250 -23.97 1.90 -15.53
N PHE A 251 -23.53 2.90 -16.29
CA PHE A 251 -24.41 3.74 -17.11
C PHE A 251 -25.12 2.95 -18.21
N ALA A 252 -24.43 2.01 -18.85
CA ALA A 252 -25.04 1.11 -19.83
C ALA A 252 -26.14 0.21 -19.20
N TRP A 253 -25.98 -0.17 -17.94
CA TRP A 253 -27.02 -0.90 -17.20
C TRP A 253 -28.19 0.03 -16.86
N LEU A 254 -27.96 1.25 -16.38
CA LEU A 254 -29.00 2.23 -16.09
C LEU A 254 -29.86 2.53 -17.32
N ALA A 255 -29.23 2.70 -18.49
CA ALA A 255 -29.96 2.90 -19.75
C ALA A 255 -30.83 1.70 -20.12
N ARG A 256 -30.32 0.48 -19.92
CA ARG A 256 -31.10 -0.76 -20.17
C ARG A 256 -32.20 -1.00 -19.14
N ALA A 257 -32.01 -0.55 -17.91
CA ALA A 257 -33.00 -0.62 -16.84
C ALA A 257 -34.11 0.45 -16.96
N GLY A 258 -33.98 1.40 -17.90
CA GLY A 258 -34.93 2.50 -18.10
C GLY A 258 -34.75 3.69 -17.15
N GLU A 259 -33.72 3.66 -16.31
CA GLU A 259 -33.38 4.74 -15.37
C GLU A 259 -32.78 5.96 -16.08
N LEU A 260 -32.19 5.75 -17.27
CA LEU A 260 -31.68 6.78 -18.16
C LEU A 260 -32.16 6.56 -19.58
N ARG A 261 -32.39 7.63 -20.32
CA ARG A 261 -32.81 7.55 -21.74
C ARG A 261 -31.75 6.94 -22.63
N ARG A 262 -30.47 7.24 -22.36
CA ARG A 262 -29.28 6.75 -23.10
C ARG A 262 -28.03 6.78 -22.21
N ASN A 263 -27.04 6.00 -22.59
CA ASN A 263 -25.75 6.04 -21.94
C ASN A 263 -24.89 7.20 -22.53
N PRO A 264 -24.50 8.23 -21.74
CA PRO A 264 -23.69 9.34 -22.25
C PRO A 264 -22.28 8.94 -22.65
N TRP A 265 -21.76 7.83 -22.12
CA TRP A 265 -20.43 7.31 -22.43
C TRP A 265 -20.32 6.75 -23.85
N ASP A 266 -21.42 6.38 -24.50
CA ASP A 266 -21.43 5.87 -25.87
C ASP A 266 -21.01 6.95 -26.91
N LEU A 267 -21.04 8.21 -26.51
CA LEU A 267 -20.68 9.36 -27.34
C LEU A 267 -19.26 9.88 -27.07
N VAL A 268 -18.50 9.24 -26.20
CA VAL A 268 -17.18 9.70 -25.77
C VAL A 268 -16.11 8.68 -26.14
N ASN A 269 -14.99 9.16 -26.67
CA ASN A 269 -13.84 8.30 -26.94
C ASN A 269 -13.12 7.94 -25.61
N LEU A 270 -13.22 6.67 -25.23
CA LEU A 270 -12.60 6.14 -24.01
C LEU A 270 -11.11 5.79 -24.18
N ARG A 271 -10.49 6.11 -25.31
CA ARG A 271 -9.08 5.81 -25.52
C ARG A 271 -8.21 6.66 -24.60
N LEU A 272 -7.57 6.01 -23.65
CA LEU A 272 -6.45 6.58 -22.92
C LEU A 272 -5.14 6.31 -23.71
N PRO A 273 -4.12 7.14 -23.52
CA PRO A 273 -2.79 6.87 -24.08
C PRO A 273 -2.35 5.44 -23.73
N ASP A 274 -1.56 4.83 -24.62
CA ASP A 274 -0.95 3.56 -24.29
C ASP A 274 -0.06 3.73 -23.06
N ASP A 275 -0.12 2.74 -22.15
CA ASP A 275 0.73 2.72 -20.98
C ASP A 275 2.15 2.36 -21.46
N PRO A 276 3.13 3.25 -21.36
CA PRO A 276 4.50 2.92 -21.76
C PRO A 276 5.05 1.73 -20.97
N ASP A 277 4.48 1.43 -19.80
CA ASP A 277 4.78 0.28 -18.95
C ASP A 277 3.89 -0.95 -19.22
N GLU A 278 3.14 -1.00 -20.33
CA GLU A 278 2.29 -2.16 -20.67
C GLU A 278 3.11 -3.39 -21.09
N SER A 279 4.42 -3.25 -21.26
CA SER A 279 5.35 -4.39 -21.24
C SER A 279 5.12 -5.11 -19.91
N LEU A 280 4.87 -6.41 -19.97
CA LEU A 280 4.79 -7.24 -18.75
C LEU A 280 6.02 -6.93 -17.91
N ASP A 281 5.76 -6.34 -16.75
CA ASP A 281 6.77 -6.00 -15.79
C ASP A 281 7.42 -7.31 -15.28
N SER A 282 8.36 -7.83 -16.08
CA SER A 282 9.19 -8.98 -15.71
C SER A 282 10.02 -8.69 -14.45
N SER A 283 10.12 -7.42 -14.06
CA SER A 283 10.76 -6.96 -12.82
C SER A 283 10.05 -7.46 -11.55
N ARG A 284 8.82 -8.00 -11.68
CA ARG A 284 8.07 -8.56 -10.53
C ARG A 284 8.39 -10.01 -10.21
N ALA A 285 9.42 -10.60 -10.78
CA ALA A 285 9.95 -11.90 -10.38
C ALA A 285 11.18 -11.73 -9.48
N PHE A 286 11.37 -12.65 -8.54
CA PHE A 286 12.60 -12.69 -7.75
C PHE A 286 13.77 -13.15 -8.62
N THR A 287 14.84 -12.35 -8.65
CA THR A 287 16.11 -12.76 -9.26
C THR A 287 16.68 -13.98 -8.53
N PRO A 288 17.58 -14.77 -9.18
CA PRO A 288 18.24 -15.90 -8.49
C PRO A 288 18.94 -15.46 -7.19
N ALA A 289 19.64 -14.31 -7.20
CA ALA A 289 20.30 -13.78 -6.01
C ALA A 289 19.32 -13.42 -4.88
N ALA A 290 18.23 -12.70 -5.20
CA ALA A 290 17.19 -12.40 -4.22
C ALA A 290 16.49 -13.65 -3.69
N TRP A 291 16.32 -14.67 -4.54
CA TRP A 291 15.73 -15.95 -4.14
C TRP A 291 16.61 -16.70 -3.14
N THR A 292 17.91 -16.75 -3.39
CA THR A 292 18.89 -17.33 -2.45
C THR A 292 18.83 -16.62 -1.10
N VAL A 293 18.85 -15.28 -1.09
CA VAL A 293 18.74 -14.49 0.14
C VAL A 293 17.47 -14.82 0.95
N LEU A 294 16.33 -15.02 0.28
CA LEU A 294 15.10 -15.41 0.95
C LEU A 294 15.22 -16.79 1.60
N HIS A 295 15.81 -17.76 0.88
CA HIS A 295 16.00 -19.12 1.41
C HIS A 295 16.98 -19.16 2.58
N ASP A 296 18.09 -18.44 2.50
CA ASP A 296 19.12 -18.37 3.55
C ASP A 296 18.62 -17.66 4.81
N HIS A 297 17.61 -16.80 4.67
CA HIS A 297 16.98 -16.14 5.82
C HIS A 297 15.96 -17.03 6.55
N VAL A 298 15.41 -18.06 5.91
CA VAL A 298 14.40 -18.94 6.53
C VAL A 298 14.89 -19.59 7.84
N PRO A 299 16.11 -20.15 7.93
CA PRO A 299 16.59 -20.77 9.17
C PRO A 299 16.72 -19.83 10.36
N GLN A 300 16.75 -18.49 10.12
CA GLN A 300 16.85 -17.48 11.17
C GLN A 300 15.50 -17.20 11.86
N LEU A 301 14.41 -17.78 11.34
CA LEU A 301 13.07 -17.66 11.92
C LEU A 301 12.86 -18.72 13.01
N PRO A 302 11.93 -18.50 13.97
CA PRO A 302 11.46 -19.55 14.86
C PRO A 302 11.00 -20.79 14.07
N PRO A 303 11.23 -22.03 14.58
CA PRO A 303 11.07 -23.27 13.80
C PRO A 303 9.75 -23.41 13.04
N ALA A 304 8.61 -23.15 13.68
CA ALA A 304 7.30 -23.26 13.05
C ALA A 304 7.07 -22.15 12.00
N ALA A 305 7.59 -20.94 12.22
CA ALA A 305 7.54 -19.86 11.24
C ALA A 305 8.47 -20.15 10.05
N ALA A 306 9.65 -20.73 10.31
CA ALA A 306 10.58 -21.18 9.29
C ALA A 306 9.96 -22.24 8.39
N ALA A 307 9.33 -23.28 8.97
CA ALA A 307 8.66 -24.33 8.23
C ALA A 307 7.53 -23.77 7.33
N ARG A 308 6.70 -22.87 7.87
CA ARG A 308 5.64 -22.22 7.10
C ARG A 308 6.20 -21.35 5.96
N MET A 309 7.27 -20.59 6.22
CA MET A 309 7.82 -19.70 5.20
C MET A 309 8.53 -20.49 4.11
N ARG A 310 9.27 -21.55 4.47
CA ARG A 310 9.86 -22.49 3.51
C ARG A 310 8.79 -23.13 2.65
N TRP A 311 7.70 -23.62 3.26
CA TRP A 311 6.58 -24.15 2.52
C TRP A 311 6.01 -23.13 1.52
N LEU A 312 5.82 -21.90 1.96
CA LEU A 312 5.27 -20.85 1.11
C LEU A 312 6.17 -20.56 -0.11
N LEU A 313 7.49 -20.48 0.11
CA LEU A 313 8.44 -20.28 -0.98
C LEU A 313 8.42 -21.47 -1.95
N GLU A 314 8.57 -22.69 -1.46
CA GLU A 314 8.65 -23.90 -2.29
C GLU A 314 7.33 -24.23 -2.99
N PHE A 315 6.22 -24.19 -2.24
CA PHE A 315 4.93 -24.59 -2.78
C PHE A 315 4.34 -23.54 -3.72
N ALA A 316 4.37 -22.26 -3.34
CA ALA A 316 3.81 -21.21 -4.19
C ALA A 316 4.63 -21.00 -5.47
N GLN A 317 5.96 -21.07 -5.37
CA GLN A 317 6.84 -20.98 -6.55
C GLN A 317 6.75 -22.25 -7.39
N GLY A 318 6.71 -23.45 -6.77
CA GLY A 318 6.64 -24.71 -7.50
C GLY A 318 5.31 -24.92 -8.25
N THR A 319 4.20 -24.39 -7.72
CA THR A 319 2.85 -24.56 -8.29
C THR A 319 2.32 -23.36 -9.06
N GLY A 320 2.85 -22.17 -8.81
CA GLY A 320 2.34 -20.92 -9.40
C GLY A 320 0.93 -20.53 -8.98
N LEU A 321 0.40 -21.06 -7.88
CA LEU A 321 -0.96 -20.77 -7.40
C LEU A 321 -1.12 -19.29 -7.02
N ARG A 322 -2.34 -18.75 -7.21
CA ARG A 322 -2.70 -17.43 -6.69
C ARG A 322 -2.78 -17.45 -5.17
N ALA A 323 -2.52 -16.32 -4.52
CA ALA A 323 -2.59 -16.22 -3.05
C ALA A 323 -3.95 -16.69 -2.49
N ALA A 324 -5.06 -16.36 -3.15
CA ALA A 324 -6.39 -16.81 -2.75
C ALA A 324 -6.55 -18.34 -2.88
N GLU A 325 -5.94 -18.96 -3.89
CA GLU A 325 -5.95 -20.40 -4.11
C GLU A 325 -5.13 -21.13 -3.03
N LEU A 326 -3.97 -20.57 -2.67
CA LEU A 326 -3.15 -21.07 -1.56
C LEU A 326 -3.87 -21.01 -0.21
N LEU A 327 -4.55 -19.90 0.06
CA LEU A 327 -5.27 -19.67 1.33
C LEU A 327 -6.51 -20.56 1.48
N LEU A 328 -7.09 -21.01 0.37
CA LEU A 328 -8.26 -21.88 0.37
C LEU A 328 -7.94 -23.36 0.15
N GLY A 329 -6.67 -23.67 -0.11
CA GLY A 329 -6.20 -25.04 -0.31
C GLY A 329 -6.30 -25.87 0.96
N ARG A 330 -6.72 -27.11 0.81
CA ARG A 330 -6.84 -28.10 1.90
C ARG A 330 -6.09 -29.38 1.55
N ARG A 331 -5.83 -30.21 2.55
CA ARG A 331 -5.13 -31.47 2.39
C ARG A 331 -5.76 -32.37 1.30
N ALA A 332 -7.10 -32.50 1.28
CA ALA A 332 -7.82 -33.30 0.30
C ALA A 332 -7.68 -32.83 -1.16
N ASP A 333 -7.23 -31.60 -1.38
CA ASP A 333 -7.01 -31.06 -2.72
C ASP A 333 -5.68 -31.56 -3.34
N ILE A 334 -4.74 -32.08 -2.52
CA ILE A 334 -3.52 -32.74 -3.03
C ILE A 334 -3.79 -34.25 -3.14
N ARG A 335 -3.53 -34.81 -4.32
CA ARG A 335 -3.74 -36.23 -4.62
C ARG A 335 -2.54 -36.79 -5.36
N ALA A 336 -2.19 -38.03 -5.03
CA ALA A 336 -1.26 -38.82 -5.84
C ALA A 336 -1.98 -39.29 -7.12
N ARG A 337 -1.36 -39.07 -8.25
CA ARG A 337 -1.86 -39.51 -9.57
C ARG A 337 -0.67 -39.63 -10.53
N ASP A 338 -0.69 -40.71 -11.35
CA ASP A 338 0.28 -40.91 -12.45
C ASP A 338 1.74 -40.77 -12.02
N GLY A 339 2.10 -41.33 -10.84
CA GLY A 339 3.44 -41.32 -10.29
C GLY A 339 3.88 -39.98 -9.68
N GLY A 340 2.98 -38.98 -9.61
CA GLY A 340 3.26 -37.66 -9.05
C GLY A 340 2.18 -37.16 -8.11
N HIS A 341 2.32 -35.92 -7.67
CA HIS A 341 1.30 -35.25 -6.86
C HIS A 341 0.68 -34.07 -7.63
N TRP A 342 -0.62 -33.93 -7.48
CA TRP A 342 -1.42 -32.91 -8.14
C TRP A 342 -2.29 -32.18 -7.13
N VAL A 343 -2.36 -30.86 -7.20
CA VAL A 343 -3.30 -30.07 -6.41
C VAL A 343 -4.49 -29.66 -7.28
N ARG A 344 -5.69 -29.95 -6.81
CA ARG A 344 -6.94 -29.49 -7.41
C ARG A 344 -7.21 -28.06 -6.99
N VAL A 345 -7.22 -27.16 -7.95
CA VAL A 345 -7.49 -25.74 -7.76
C VAL A 345 -8.90 -25.43 -8.21
N HIS A 346 -9.67 -24.81 -7.33
CA HIS A 346 -11.02 -24.38 -7.62
C HIS A 346 -11.01 -22.95 -8.16
N GLY A 347 -11.25 -22.79 -9.45
CA GLY A 347 -11.29 -21.51 -10.12
C GLY A 347 -12.65 -20.80 -10.04
N LYS A 348 -12.71 -19.57 -10.52
CA LYS A 348 -13.94 -18.79 -10.64
C LYS A 348 -14.91 -19.49 -11.63
N GLY A 349 -16.20 -19.54 -11.28
CA GLY A 349 -17.23 -20.17 -12.13
C GLY A 349 -17.14 -21.70 -12.19
N ALA A 350 -16.77 -22.35 -11.09
CA ALA A 350 -16.68 -23.82 -10.95
C ALA A 350 -15.65 -24.50 -11.90
N ARG A 351 -14.79 -23.73 -12.57
CA ARG A 351 -13.73 -24.29 -13.42
C ARG A 351 -12.60 -24.80 -12.54
N ASN A 352 -12.54 -26.13 -12.38
CA ASN A 352 -11.46 -26.80 -11.69
C ASN A 352 -10.28 -27.02 -12.65
N ARG A 353 -9.06 -26.88 -12.14
CA ARG A 353 -7.84 -27.32 -12.83
C ARG A 353 -6.97 -28.12 -11.88
N PHE A 354 -6.13 -28.93 -12.44
CA PHE A 354 -5.10 -29.66 -11.71
C PHE A 354 -3.74 -29.05 -12.02
N VAL A 355 -2.95 -28.86 -10.98
CA VAL A 355 -1.60 -28.29 -11.05
C VAL A 355 -0.64 -29.29 -10.46
N VAL A 356 0.46 -29.55 -11.16
CA VAL A 356 1.52 -30.44 -10.67
C VAL A 356 2.13 -29.87 -9.40
N VAL A 357 2.33 -30.71 -8.38
CA VAL A 357 3.06 -30.38 -7.17
C VAL A 357 4.44 -31.03 -7.27
N PRO A 358 5.51 -30.24 -7.51
CA PRO A 358 6.85 -30.78 -7.59
C PRO A 358 7.28 -31.51 -6.30
N THR A 359 8.21 -32.44 -6.41
CA THR A 359 8.69 -33.25 -5.26
C THR A 359 9.23 -32.37 -4.13
N SER A 360 9.93 -31.27 -4.44
CA SER A 360 10.42 -30.30 -3.45
C SER A 360 9.27 -29.64 -2.69
N ALA A 361 8.23 -29.22 -3.39
CA ALA A 361 7.03 -28.61 -2.79
C ALA A 361 6.27 -29.62 -1.92
N MET A 362 6.18 -30.87 -2.34
CA MET A 362 5.53 -31.93 -1.55
C MET A 362 6.32 -32.24 -0.28
N ARG A 363 7.67 -32.31 -0.36
CA ARG A 363 8.55 -32.48 0.80
C ARG A 363 8.38 -31.32 1.79
N ALA A 364 8.35 -30.08 1.29
CA ALA A 364 8.11 -28.90 2.13
C ALA A 364 6.70 -28.95 2.77
N THR A 365 5.69 -29.51 2.08
CA THR A 365 4.34 -29.69 2.61
C THR A 365 4.35 -30.66 3.79
N ARG A 366 4.96 -31.84 3.66
CA ARG A 366 5.07 -32.79 4.76
C ARG A 366 5.84 -32.21 5.96
N ALA A 367 6.95 -31.55 5.70
CA ALA A 367 7.74 -30.89 6.76
C ALA A 367 6.93 -29.80 7.48
N TYR A 368 6.13 -29.03 6.75
CA TYR A 368 5.28 -28.01 7.36
C TYR A 368 4.14 -28.61 8.19
N PHE A 369 3.51 -29.69 7.73
CA PHE A 369 2.52 -30.42 8.51
C PHE A 369 3.14 -31.00 9.79
N SER A 370 4.31 -31.64 9.69
CA SER A 370 5.06 -32.15 10.86
C SER A 370 5.39 -31.04 11.87
N ALA A 371 5.78 -29.84 11.40
CA ALA A 371 6.02 -28.69 12.28
C ALA A 371 4.74 -28.16 12.98
N ARG A 372 3.57 -28.56 12.51
CA ARG A 372 2.25 -28.31 13.15
C ARG A 372 1.81 -29.48 14.05
N GLY A 373 2.63 -30.53 14.21
CA GLY A 373 2.26 -31.72 14.94
C GLY A 373 1.34 -32.69 14.16
N LEU A 374 1.27 -32.55 12.83
CA LEU A 374 0.36 -33.30 11.96
C LEU A 374 1.13 -34.23 11.03
N ASP A 375 0.55 -35.39 10.74
CA ASP A 375 0.96 -36.21 9.60
C ASP A 375 0.12 -35.85 8.37
N PHE A 376 0.77 -35.41 7.29
CA PHE A 376 0.08 -35.01 6.06
C PHE A 376 -0.83 -36.13 5.52
N ASP A 377 -0.35 -37.38 5.54
CA ASP A 377 -1.05 -38.50 4.90
C ASP A 377 -2.30 -38.94 5.71
N HIS A 378 -2.31 -38.65 7.04
CA HIS A 378 -3.38 -39.02 7.97
C HIS A 378 -4.22 -37.82 8.46
N ALA A 379 -3.81 -36.59 8.16
CA ALA A 379 -4.53 -35.39 8.58
C ALA A 379 -5.94 -35.34 8.00
N HIS A 380 -6.85 -34.66 8.70
CA HIS A 380 -8.23 -34.51 8.26
C HIS A 380 -8.31 -33.90 6.84
N PRO A 381 -9.23 -34.35 5.96
CA PRO A 381 -9.36 -33.85 4.57
C PRO A 381 -9.49 -32.33 4.44
N ASN A 382 -10.15 -31.66 5.40
CA ASN A 382 -10.35 -30.21 5.43
C ASN A 382 -9.21 -29.45 6.15
N THR A 383 -8.13 -30.13 6.57
CA THR A 383 -6.96 -29.46 7.13
C THR A 383 -6.38 -28.47 6.11
N PRO A 384 -6.23 -27.18 6.46
CA PRO A 384 -5.70 -26.17 5.54
C PRO A 384 -4.25 -26.46 5.18
N LEU A 385 -3.91 -26.31 3.90
CA LEU A 385 -2.51 -26.36 3.44
C LEU A 385 -1.68 -25.24 4.08
N LEU A 386 -2.29 -24.10 4.34
CA LEU A 386 -1.68 -22.95 4.97
C LEU A 386 -2.53 -22.46 6.14
N ALA A 387 -1.99 -22.56 7.35
CA ALA A 387 -2.72 -22.30 8.60
C ALA A 387 -1.99 -21.36 9.54
N ARG A 388 -2.70 -20.91 10.56
CA ARG A 388 -2.14 -20.30 11.76
C ARG A 388 -1.27 -21.33 12.48
N LEU A 389 -0.24 -20.85 13.20
CA LEU A 389 0.69 -21.75 13.91
C LEU A 389 0.24 -22.09 15.33
N ASP A 390 -0.73 -21.31 15.82
CA ASP A 390 -1.22 -21.32 17.20
C ASP A 390 -2.56 -22.05 17.38
N VAL A 391 -3.11 -22.62 16.32
CA VAL A 391 -4.37 -23.35 16.38
C VAL A 391 -4.06 -24.85 16.27
N PRO A 392 -4.30 -25.63 17.34
CA PRO A 392 -4.22 -27.09 17.27
C PRO A 392 -5.28 -27.62 16.28
N GLU A 393 -5.00 -28.73 15.63
CA GLU A 393 -6.03 -29.43 14.87
C GLU A 393 -7.13 -29.87 15.82
N LEU A 394 -8.37 -29.56 15.50
CA LEU A 394 -9.52 -30.08 16.25
C LEU A 394 -9.52 -31.60 16.15
N PRO A 395 -9.61 -32.33 17.29
CA PRO A 395 -9.72 -33.78 17.28
C PRO A 395 -10.89 -34.19 16.36
N GLY A 396 -10.67 -35.20 15.57
CA GLY A 396 -11.48 -35.62 14.44
C GLY A 396 -12.98 -35.41 14.63
N MET A 397 -13.56 -34.54 13.83
CA MET A 397 -14.91 -34.74 13.38
C MET A 397 -14.82 -35.92 12.41
N ASP A 398 -15.50 -36.99 12.76
CA ASP A 398 -15.51 -38.32 12.18
C ASP A 398 -14.91 -38.47 10.77
N ALA A 399 -14.00 -39.41 10.65
CA ALA A 399 -13.44 -39.86 9.39
C ALA A 399 -14.59 -40.17 8.40
N GLN A 400 -14.90 -39.20 7.54
CA GLN A 400 -15.74 -39.51 6.38
C GLN A 400 -14.99 -40.52 5.54
N GLU A 401 -15.69 -41.56 5.16
CA GLU A 401 -15.16 -42.69 4.40
C GLU A 401 -14.26 -42.25 3.23
N PRO A 402 -13.20 -43.01 2.94
CA PRO A 402 -12.33 -42.71 1.79
C PRO A 402 -13.15 -42.83 0.51
N GLY A 403 -13.44 -41.68 -0.12
CA GLY A 403 -14.20 -41.61 -1.37
C GLY A 403 -15.21 -40.48 -1.45
N GLN A 404 -15.74 -39.99 -0.35
CA GLN A 404 -16.62 -38.82 -0.38
C GLN A 404 -15.78 -37.55 -0.43
N SER A 405 -16.01 -36.73 -1.47
CA SER A 405 -15.41 -35.40 -1.57
C SER A 405 -15.93 -34.55 -0.40
N ALA A 406 -15.12 -34.38 0.66
CA ALA A 406 -15.49 -33.59 1.81
C ALA A 406 -16.02 -32.22 1.34
N LYS A 407 -17.21 -31.82 1.79
CA LYS A 407 -17.78 -30.51 1.51
C LYS A 407 -16.76 -29.44 1.89
N ARG A 408 -16.66 -28.37 1.09
CA ARG A 408 -15.76 -27.28 1.43
C ARG A 408 -16.19 -26.61 2.73
N PRO A 409 -15.25 -26.31 3.63
CA PRO A 409 -15.58 -25.69 4.89
C PRO A 409 -16.16 -24.29 4.65
N ASP A 410 -17.17 -23.93 5.41
CA ASP A 410 -17.74 -22.58 5.44
C ASP A 410 -16.80 -21.58 6.11
N ALA A 411 -17.22 -20.33 6.26
CA ALA A 411 -16.39 -19.29 6.83
C ALA A 411 -16.07 -19.53 8.32
N GLU A 412 -17.01 -20.09 9.08
CA GLU A 412 -16.85 -20.39 10.50
C GLU A 412 -15.92 -21.58 10.72
N GLU A 413 -16.14 -22.66 10.02
CA GLU A 413 -15.28 -23.84 10.05
C GLU A 413 -13.84 -23.49 9.62
N ARG A 414 -13.67 -22.61 8.62
CA ARG A 414 -12.33 -22.13 8.24
C ARG A 414 -11.64 -21.38 9.37
N ARG A 415 -12.35 -20.53 10.11
CA ARG A 415 -11.79 -19.82 11.27
C ARG A 415 -11.35 -20.80 12.36
N GLN A 416 -12.21 -21.76 12.70
CA GLN A 416 -11.95 -22.79 13.71
C GLN A 416 -10.76 -23.68 13.34
N ARG A 417 -10.63 -24.04 12.06
CA ARG A 417 -9.48 -24.83 11.55
C ARG A 417 -8.22 -24.02 11.31
N GLY A 418 -8.21 -22.74 11.66
CA GLY A 418 -7.03 -21.88 11.59
C GLY A 418 -6.61 -21.47 10.18
N TYR A 419 -7.51 -21.45 9.19
CA TYR A 419 -7.19 -20.89 7.87
C TYR A 419 -6.70 -19.46 7.98
N LEU A 420 -5.62 -19.13 7.26
CA LEU A 420 -5.11 -17.76 7.20
C LEU A 420 -5.96 -16.89 6.27
N SER A 421 -6.04 -15.62 6.59
CA SER A 421 -6.60 -14.61 5.70
C SER A 421 -5.49 -13.88 4.92
N TYR A 422 -5.84 -13.31 3.78
CA TYR A 422 -4.90 -12.48 3.01
C TYR A 422 -4.36 -11.27 3.82
N PRO A 423 -5.20 -10.53 4.57
CA PRO A 423 -4.72 -9.45 5.45
C PRO A 423 -3.71 -9.90 6.52
N THR A 424 -3.74 -11.16 6.92
CA THR A 424 -2.76 -11.72 7.87
C THR A 424 -1.46 -12.15 7.17
N LEU A 425 -1.59 -12.86 6.05
CA LEU A 425 -0.43 -13.46 5.36
C LEU A 425 0.42 -12.41 4.63
N ALA A 426 -0.21 -11.48 3.90
CA ALA A 426 0.51 -10.53 3.07
C ALA A 426 1.46 -9.61 3.86
N PRO A 427 1.07 -9.02 5.02
CA PRO A 427 2.01 -8.26 5.85
C PRO A 427 3.11 -9.14 6.46
N ALA A 428 2.82 -10.39 6.81
CA ALA A 428 3.81 -11.31 7.34
C ALA A 428 4.89 -11.63 6.29
N PHE A 429 4.49 -11.92 5.06
CA PHE A 429 5.39 -12.13 3.94
C PHE A 429 6.24 -10.87 3.65
N LYS A 430 5.63 -9.69 3.63
CA LYS A 430 6.37 -8.42 3.44
C LYS A 430 7.39 -8.16 4.54
N ARG A 431 7.07 -8.49 5.79
CA ARG A 431 8.04 -8.38 6.90
C ARG A 431 9.21 -9.33 6.71
N PHE A 432 8.94 -10.58 6.33
CA PHE A 432 9.94 -11.59 6.02
C PHE A 432 10.90 -11.11 4.93
N VAL A 433 10.37 -10.68 3.77
CA VAL A 433 11.19 -10.16 2.66
C VAL A 433 12.06 -8.99 3.12
N ARG A 434 11.50 -8.01 3.84
CA ARG A 434 12.27 -6.86 4.33
C ARG A 434 13.35 -7.26 5.34
N SER A 435 13.09 -8.26 6.17
CA SER A 435 14.08 -8.78 7.12
C SER A 435 15.25 -9.44 6.37
N ALA A 436 14.94 -10.31 5.41
CA ALA A 436 15.93 -10.97 4.57
C ALA A 436 16.81 -9.97 3.81
N LEU A 437 16.20 -8.96 3.18
CA LEU A 437 16.93 -7.93 2.45
C LEU A 437 17.84 -7.08 3.33
N ARG A 438 17.47 -6.82 4.58
CA ARG A 438 18.32 -6.07 5.52
C ARG A 438 19.59 -6.82 5.90
N ALA A 439 19.51 -8.15 5.99
CA ALA A 439 20.62 -9.02 6.33
C ALA A 439 21.46 -9.44 5.09
N SER A 440 21.09 -8.98 3.90
CA SER A 440 21.69 -9.42 2.63
C SER A 440 22.85 -8.53 2.19
N SER A 441 23.73 -9.11 1.38
CA SER A 441 24.81 -8.43 0.65
C SER A 441 24.37 -7.87 -0.72
N LEU A 442 23.09 -7.91 -1.07
CA LEU A 442 22.58 -7.37 -2.32
C LEU A 442 22.85 -5.87 -2.45
N SER A 443 23.07 -5.40 -3.67
CA SER A 443 23.24 -3.98 -3.96
C SER A 443 22.00 -3.17 -3.56
N HIS A 444 22.14 -1.85 -3.48
CA HIS A 444 21.00 -0.97 -3.16
C HIS A 444 19.88 -1.10 -4.19
N GLU A 445 20.23 -1.14 -5.46
CA GLU A 445 19.29 -1.27 -6.58
C GLU A 445 18.52 -2.59 -6.53
N GLU A 446 19.19 -3.71 -6.33
CA GLU A 446 18.57 -5.03 -6.19
C GLU A 446 17.61 -5.08 -4.98
N ARG A 447 18.00 -4.48 -3.85
CA ARG A 447 17.13 -4.39 -2.66
C ARG A 447 15.89 -3.55 -2.91
N GLU A 448 16.03 -2.39 -3.56
CA GLU A 448 14.90 -1.53 -3.89
C GLU A 448 13.95 -2.21 -4.89
N GLY A 449 14.47 -2.89 -5.90
CA GLY A 449 13.68 -3.69 -6.85
C GLY A 449 12.77 -4.70 -6.15
N VAL A 450 13.27 -5.38 -5.13
CA VAL A 450 12.53 -6.43 -4.39
C VAL A 450 11.71 -5.89 -3.20
N ARG A 451 11.97 -4.68 -2.73
CA ARG A 451 11.34 -4.10 -1.52
C ARG A 451 9.81 -4.09 -1.55
N GLN A 452 9.23 -3.99 -2.72
CA GLN A 452 7.78 -3.96 -2.94
C GLN A 452 7.17 -5.34 -3.17
N ALA A 453 7.97 -6.41 -3.08
CA ALA A 453 7.51 -7.75 -3.36
C ALA A 453 6.28 -8.15 -2.54
N SER A 454 5.36 -8.82 -3.20
CA SER A 454 4.12 -9.35 -2.64
C SER A 454 4.02 -10.85 -2.91
N LEU A 455 3.03 -11.51 -2.33
CA LEU A 455 2.76 -12.93 -2.61
C LEU A 455 2.59 -13.22 -4.11
N HIS A 456 2.14 -12.24 -4.89
CA HIS A 456 1.98 -12.41 -6.33
C HIS A 456 3.32 -12.58 -7.07
N TRP A 457 4.41 -12.05 -6.51
CA TRP A 457 5.76 -12.24 -7.04
C TRP A 457 6.18 -13.72 -7.09
N LEU A 458 5.74 -14.54 -6.13
CA LEU A 458 6.00 -15.97 -6.14
C LEU A 458 5.45 -16.64 -7.42
N ARG A 459 4.25 -16.23 -7.82
CA ARG A 459 3.64 -16.71 -9.06
C ARG A 459 4.33 -16.15 -10.31
N HIS A 460 4.75 -14.87 -10.29
CA HIS A 460 5.56 -14.31 -11.38
C HIS A 460 6.88 -15.05 -11.51
N THR A 461 7.56 -15.33 -10.38
CA THR A 461 8.80 -16.12 -10.36
C THR A 461 8.60 -17.52 -10.93
N HIS A 462 7.48 -18.20 -10.59
CA HIS A 462 7.13 -19.47 -11.21
C HIS A 462 7.03 -19.35 -12.73
N ALA A 463 6.27 -18.36 -13.22
CA ALA A 463 6.03 -18.19 -14.65
C ALA A 463 7.31 -17.82 -15.40
N THR A 464 8.14 -16.93 -14.86
CA THR A 464 9.42 -16.53 -15.44
C THR A 464 10.38 -17.71 -15.51
N ARG A 465 10.55 -18.46 -14.39
CA ARG A 465 11.44 -19.64 -14.37
C ARG A 465 10.95 -20.77 -15.28
N ALA A 466 9.63 -20.99 -15.35
CA ALA A 466 9.06 -21.96 -16.27
C ALA A 466 9.36 -21.57 -17.74
N ALA A 467 9.22 -20.28 -18.07
CA ALA A 467 9.56 -19.77 -19.38
C ALA A 467 11.07 -19.87 -19.66
N GLU A 468 11.93 -19.62 -18.67
CA GLU A 468 13.39 -19.82 -18.75
C GLU A 468 13.78 -21.28 -18.97
N ALA A 469 13.06 -22.18 -18.32
CA ALA A 469 13.22 -23.63 -18.49
C ALA A 469 12.53 -24.17 -19.75
N GLU A 470 12.08 -23.29 -20.65
CA GLU A 470 11.48 -23.63 -21.95
C GLU A 470 10.20 -24.49 -21.84
N VAL A 471 9.47 -24.43 -20.72
CA VAL A 471 8.15 -25.07 -20.59
C VAL A 471 7.23 -24.52 -21.69
N PRO A 472 6.52 -25.34 -22.47
CA PRO A 472 5.64 -24.86 -23.53
C PRO A 472 4.57 -23.88 -23.01
N PRO A 473 4.26 -22.80 -23.76
CA PRO A 473 3.31 -21.76 -23.33
C PRO A 473 1.92 -22.26 -22.96
N ASP A 474 1.42 -23.25 -23.68
CA ASP A 474 0.13 -23.92 -23.44
C ASP A 474 0.13 -24.68 -22.10
N VAL A 475 1.23 -25.40 -21.80
CA VAL A 475 1.43 -26.12 -20.54
C VAL A 475 1.48 -25.13 -19.37
N LEU A 476 2.25 -24.04 -19.51
CA LEU A 476 2.32 -22.99 -18.50
C LEU A 476 0.98 -22.28 -18.32
N GLN A 477 0.26 -22.00 -19.42
CA GLN A 477 -1.07 -21.40 -19.39
C GLN A 477 -2.07 -22.27 -18.62
N ALA A 478 -2.09 -23.58 -18.93
CA ALA A 478 -2.94 -24.55 -18.26
C ALA A 478 -2.63 -24.63 -16.76
N ASN A 479 -1.34 -24.69 -16.39
CA ASN A 479 -0.90 -24.72 -15.00
C ASN A 479 -1.31 -23.44 -14.25
N LEU A 480 -1.09 -22.28 -14.84
CA LEU A 480 -1.47 -21.00 -14.26
C LEU A 480 -2.98 -20.75 -14.26
N GLY A 481 -3.76 -21.41 -15.14
CA GLY A 481 -5.19 -21.16 -15.31
C GLY A 481 -5.47 -19.73 -15.76
N GLN A 482 -4.74 -19.26 -16.79
CA GLN A 482 -4.95 -17.96 -17.41
C GLN A 482 -5.90 -18.12 -18.59
N ALA A 483 -7.01 -17.35 -18.57
CA ALA A 483 -8.00 -17.40 -19.63
C ALA A 483 -7.50 -16.74 -20.93
N ASP A 484 -6.66 -15.71 -20.80
CA ASP A 484 -6.09 -14.97 -21.92
C ASP A 484 -4.65 -15.45 -22.18
N PRO A 485 -4.38 -16.06 -23.37
CA PRO A 485 -3.02 -16.48 -23.76
C PRO A 485 -2.01 -15.32 -23.80
N ARG A 486 -2.46 -14.09 -24.04
CA ARG A 486 -1.58 -12.91 -24.09
C ARG A 486 -0.85 -12.69 -22.77
N THR A 487 -1.51 -13.00 -21.63
CA THR A 487 -0.89 -12.90 -20.31
C THR A 487 0.25 -13.90 -20.13
N THR A 488 0.12 -15.12 -20.67
CA THR A 488 1.21 -16.12 -20.64
C THR A 488 2.30 -15.76 -21.63
N ALA A 489 1.93 -15.37 -22.86
CA ALA A 489 2.88 -14.97 -23.90
C ALA A 489 3.85 -13.87 -23.47
N GLY A 490 3.42 -13.00 -22.56
CA GLY A 490 4.26 -11.92 -22.06
C GLY A 490 5.50 -12.41 -21.31
N TYR A 491 5.44 -13.53 -20.56
CA TYR A 491 6.61 -14.10 -19.89
C TYR A 491 7.66 -14.58 -20.89
N TYR A 492 7.25 -14.96 -22.09
CA TYR A 492 8.14 -15.43 -23.15
C TYR A 492 8.68 -14.28 -24.01
N ARG A 493 7.92 -13.19 -24.18
CA ARG A 493 8.37 -12.00 -24.93
C ARG A 493 9.48 -11.23 -24.21
N ALA A 494 9.46 -11.22 -22.88
CA ALA A 494 10.47 -10.54 -22.06
C ALA A 494 11.86 -11.20 -22.13
N GLN A 495 12.03 -12.32 -22.84
CA GLN A 495 13.28 -13.08 -22.87
C GLN A 495 14.00 -12.90 -24.22
N GLU A 496 14.66 -11.77 -24.40
CA GLU A 496 15.52 -11.54 -25.58
C GLU A 496 16.61 -12.60 -25.73
N GLN A 497 17.23 -13.01 -24.62
CA GLN A 497 18.25 -14.06 -24.62
C GLN A 497 17.71 -15.43 -25.07
N ARG A 498 16.45 -15.74 -24.76
CA ARG A 498 15.82 -16.96 -25.24
C ARG A 498 15.55 -16.89 -26.73
N ARG A 499 15.03 -15.74 -27.20
CA ARG A 499 14.80 -15.51 -28.62
C ARG A 499 16.11 -15.69 -29.41
N MET A 500 17.19 -15.11 -28.91
CA MET A 500 18.52 -15.24 -29.50
C MET A 500 18.98 -16.70 -29.54
N ARG A 501 18.90 -17.45 -28.43
CA ARG A 501 19.26 -18.88 -28.37
C ARG A 501 18.42 -19.77 -29.30
N GLN A 502 17.10 -19.51 -29.40
CA GLN A 502 16.23 -20.30 -30.27
C GLN A 502 16.49 -20.00 -31.76
N MET A 503 16.76 -18.75 -32.12
CA MET A 503 17.12 -18.38 -33.49
C MET A 503 18.49 -18.95 -33.86
N GLU A 504 19.46 -18.93 -32.93
CA GLU A 504 20.78 -19.56 -33.11
C GLU A 504 20.66 -21.08 -33.29
N ARG A 505 19.82 -21.76 -32.53
CA ARG A 505 19.55 -23.21 -32.69
C ARG A 505 18.85 -23.53 -34.03
N ALA A 506 17.98 -22.64 -34.51
CA ALA A 506 17.19 -22.89 -35.71
C ALA A 506 17.95 -22.54 -36.99
N PHE A 507 18.83 -21.55 -36.96
CA PHE A 507 19.44 -20.94 -38.14
C PHE A 507 20.94 -20.68 -37.96
N GLY A 508 21.52 -20.88 -36.79
CA GLY A 508 22.97 -20.85 -36.59
C GLY A 508 23.61 -21.96 -37.44
N GLU A 509 24.77 -21.72 -38.01
CA GLU A 509 25.51 -22.69 -38.84
C GLU A 509 25.61 -24.01 -38.07
N ALA A 510 25.09 -25.07 -38.65
CA ALA A 510 25.40 -26.42 -38.24
C ALA A 510 26.91 -26.57 -38.36
N GLY A 511 27.62 -26.47 -37.27
CA GLY A 511 29.08 -26.58 -37.25
C GLY A 511 29.49 -27.80 -38.05
N GLY A 512 30.25 -27.56 -39.10
CA GLY A 512 30.77 -28.61 -39.94
C GLY A 512 31.45 -29.67 -39.11
N GLY A 513 30.98 -30.89 -39.29
CA GLY A 513 31.68 -32.10 -38.88
C GLY A 513 32.73 -32.48 -39.87
#